data_177e684582e755f4625e229d17cbad1d
#
_entry.id   177e684582e755f4625e229d17cbad1d
#
_cell.length_a   1.000
_cell.length_b   1.000
_cell.length_c   1.000
_cell.angle_alpha   90.00
_cell.angle_beta   90.00
_cell.angle_gamma   90.00
#
_symmetry.space_group_name_H-M   'P 1'
#
loop_
_entity.id
_entity.type
_entity.pdbx_description
1 polymer ?
#
loop_
_entity_poly.entity_id
_entity_poly.type
_entity_poly.pdbx_seq_one_letter_code
_entity_poly.pdbx_strand_id
1 'polypeptide(L)'
;GTSLDEIAEHLQVSKGAFYYHFTNKEALLTQCYEHSLDLTDAIYTDIRKSTMSAPQKLDTACRQVFHIQNSDLGPLIRYNTITALPPPIRRRVLVRTQATSNNLGQFIREGQGTGEFRNVDAAIMQNMLEGAVNAAMDISDWRRVDDIDQTAVEYFDVFYFGLAKPAN
;
A
#
# COMPACT_ATOMS: atom_id res chain seq x y z
N GLY A 1 -19.53 -4.96 16.76
CA GLY A 1 -18.54 -5.31 15.72
C GLY A 1 -19.11 -6.39 14.81
N THR A 2 -18.88 -6.29 13.53
CA THR A 2 -19.38 -7.18 12.48
C THR A 2 -19.01 -8.65 12.75
N SER A 3 -19.96 -9.57 12.62
CA SER A 3 -19.74 -11.03 12.74
C SER A 3 -19.35 -11.64 11.39
N LEU A 4 -18.81 -12.88 11.40
CA LEU A 4 -18.54 -13.61 10.16
C LEU A 4 -19.82 -13.93 9.39
N ASP A 5 -20.91 -14.17 10.09
CA ASP A 5 -22.23 -14.42 9.50
C ASP A 5 -22.73 -13.21 8.71
N GLU A 6 -22.62 -12.01 9.28
CA GLU A 6 -22.98 -10.75 8.60
C GLU A 6 -22.08 -10.49 7.38
N ILE A 7 -20.80 -10.85 7.45
CA ILE A 7 -19.89 -10.75 6.29
C ILE A 7 -20.32 -11.73 5.19
N ALA A 8 -20.59 -12.99 5.54
CA ALA A 8 -21.04 -14.00 4.57
C ALA A 8 -22.35 -13.59 3.88
N GLU A 9 -23.28 -13.03 4.64
CA GLU A 9 -24.56 -12.51 4.13
C GLU A 9 -24.32 -11.33 3.17
N HIS A 10 -23.49 -10.37 3.56
CA HIS A 10 -23.15 -9.22 2.72
C HIS A 10 -22.47 -9.63 1.39
N LEU A 11 -21.61 -10.65 1.44
CA LEU A 11 -20.96 -11.22 0.25
C LEU A 11 -21.85 -12.18 -0.55
N GLN A 12 -23.10 -12.44 -0.09
CA GLN A 12 -24.05 -13.36 -0.72
C GLN A 12 -23.49 -14.79 -0.91
N VAL A 13 -22.64 -15.24 0.01
CA VAL A 13 -22.10 -16.60 0.02
C VAL A 13 -22.72 -17.43 1.14
N SER A 14 -22.82 -18.75 0.93
CA SER A 14 -23.35 -19.62 1.98
C SER A 14 -22.44 -19.65 3.20
N LYS A 15 -23.00 -19.69 4.41
CA LYS A 15 -22.24 -19.80 5.67
C LYS A 15 -21.28 -20.99 5.63
N GLY A 16 -21.73 -22.16 5.10
CA GLY A 16 -20.90 -23.35 4.99
C GLY A 16 -19.66 -23.13 4.13
N ALA A 17 -19.81 -22.50 2.95
CA ALA A 17 -18.69 -22.15 2.08
C ALA A 17 -17.76 -21.14 2.76
N PHE A 18 -18.31 -20.15 3.44
CA PHE A 18 -17.51 -19.13 4.13
C PHE A 18 -16.69 -19.73 5.28
N TYR A 19 -17.31 -20.55 6.15
CA TYR A 19 -16.63 -21.22 7.27
C TYR A 19 -15.65 -22.32 6.84
N TYR A 20 -15.78 -22.85 5.62
CA TYR A 20 -14.79 -23.72 5.04
C TYR A 20 -13.44 -23.00 4.82
N HIS A 21 -13.49 -21.70 4.43
CA HIS A 21 -12.30 -20.89 4.19
C HIS A 21 -11.80 -20.16 5.44
N PHE A 22 -12.70 -19.70 6.30
CA PHE A 22 -12.37 -18.84 7.44
C PHE A 22 -12.95 -19.38 8.73
N THR A 23 -12.11 -20.00 9.56
CA THR A 23 -12.52 -20.60 10.83
C THR A 23 -12.94 -19.56 11.88
N ASN A 24 -12.41 -18.34 11.79
CA ASN A 24 -12.70 -17.23 12.69
C ASN A 24 -12.33 -15.88 12.04
N LYS A 25 -12.72 -14.79 12.69
CA LYS A 25 -12.49 -13.44 12.20
C LYS A 25 -10.99 -13.07 12.09
N GLU A 26 -10.17 -13.64 12.97
CA GLU A 26 -8.72 -13.43 12.95
C GLU A 26 -8.07 -14.08 11.72
N ALA A 27 -8.55 -15.27 11.33
CA ALA A 27 -8.09 -15.96 10.13
C ALA A 27 -8.45 -15.16 8.87
N LEU A 28 -9.69 -14.66 8.77
CA LEU A 28 -10.10 -13.78 7.68
C LEU A 28 -9.24 -12.53 7.62
N LEU A 29 -9.10 -11.81 8.73
CA LEU A 29 -8.33 -10.59 8.78
C LEU A 29 -6.85 -10.82 8.42
N THR A 30 -6.28 -11.94 8.87
CA THR A 30 -4.91 -12.33 8.52
C THR A 30 -4.75 -12.52 7.01
N GLN A 31 -5.68 -13.25 6.37
CA GLN A 31 -5.64 -13.46 4.92
C GLN A 31 -5.83 -12.16 4.14
N CYS A 32 -6.67 -11.24 4.61
CA CYS A 32 -6.79 -9.92 3.99
C CYS A 32 -5.47 -9.13 4.04
N TYR A 33 -4.74 -9.18 5.17
CA TYR A 33 -3.41 -8.56 5.25
C TYR A 33 -2.41 -9.22 4.32
N GLU A 34 -2.35 -10.56 4.31
CA GLU A 34 -1.43 -11.29 3.47
C GLU A 34 -1.71 -11.03 1.98
N HIS A 35 -2.97 -11.03 1.56
CA HIS A 35 -3.35 -10.71 0.18
C HIS A 35 -2.96 -9.27 -0.22
N SER A 36 -3.22 -8.29 0.65
CA SER A 36 -2.84 -6.90 0.39
C SER A 36 -1.32 -6.74 0.24
N LEU A 37 -0.54 -7.44 1.08
CA LEU A 37 0.91 -7.44 0.99
C LEU A 37 1.41 -8.18 -0.27
N ASP A 38 0.77 -9.28 -0.68
CA ASP A 38 1.10 -10.00 -1.91
C ASP A 38 0.94 -9.12 -3.15
N LEU A 39 -0.18 -8.38 -3.23
CA LEU A 39 -0.42 -7.45 -4.33
C LEU A 39 0.64 -6.34 -4.37
N THR A 40 0.95 -5.75 -3.22
CA THR A 40 1.95 -4.69 -3.13
C THR A 40 3.36 -5.21 -3.45
N ASP A 41 3.72 -6.41 -2.95
CA ASP A 41 5.01 -7.04 -3.24
C ASP A 41 5.17 -7.37 -4.73
N ALA A 42 4.12 -7.80 -5.40
CA ALA A 42 4.12 -8.04 -6.85
C ALA A 42 4.45 -6.75 -7.61
N ILE A 43 3.76 -5.65 -7.30
CA ILE A 43 4.02 -4.33 -7.88
C ILE A 43 5.50 -3.94 -7.70
N TYR A 44 5.99 -3.96 -6.47
CA TYR A 44 7.36 -3.52 -6.19
C TYR A 44 8.42 -4.44 -6.82
N THR A 45 8.11 -5.73 -6.94
CA THR A 45 9.00 -6.70 -7.60
C THR A 45 9.13 -6.40 -9.09
N ASP A 46 8.05 -6.08 -9.77
CA ASP A 46 8.06 -5.79 -11.20
C ASP A 46 8.74 -4.43 -11.47
N ILE A 47 8.45 -3.43 -10.64
CA ILE A 47 9.12 -2.13 -10.72
C ILE A 47 10.63 -2.26 -10.51
N ARG A 48 11.07 -3.05 -9.55
CA ARG A 48 12.50 -3.27 -9.27
C ARG A 48 13.24 -3.90 -10.44
N LYS A 49 12.58 -4.78 -11.19
CA LYS A 49 13.15 -5.43 -12.40
C LYS A 49 13.16 -4.53 -13.63
N SER A 50 12.43 -3.42 -13.58
CA SER A 50 12.32 -2.50 -14.71
C SER A 50 13.61 -1.68 -14.92
N THR A 51 13.72 -1.09 -16.10
CA THR A 51 14.80 -0.15 -16.47
C THR A 51 14.46 1.31 -16.14
N MET A 52 13.39 1.55 -15.38
CA MET A 52 12.97 2.89 -14.97
C MET A 52 14.02 3.58 -14.12
N SER A 53 14.12 4.91 -14.21
CA SER A 53 14.88 5.72 -13.27
C SER A 53 14.30 5.64 -11.85
N ALA A 54 15.05 6.00 -10.83
CA ALA A 54 14.57 5.94 -9.45
C ALA A 54 13.32 6.82 -9.21
N PRO A 55 13.23 8.05 -9.74
CA PRO A 55 12.00 8.83 -9.70
C PRO A 55 10.80 8.13 -10.35
N GLN A 56 10.99 7.52 -11.52
CA GLN A 56 9.93 6.80 -12.20
C GLN A 56 9.47 5.56 -11.41
N LYS A 57 10.41 4.81 -10.81
CA LYS A 57 10.08 3.68 -9.94
C LYS A 57 9.22 4.10 -8.76
N LEU A 58 9.61 5.19 -8.09
CA LEU A 58 8.90 5.69 -6.92
C LEU A 58 7.50 6.18 -7.29
N ASP A 59 7.38 6.97 -8.34
CA ASP A 59 6.11 7.48 -8.84
C ASP A 59 5.17 6.33 -9.26
N THR A 60 5.68 5.38 -10.06
CA THR A 60 4.90 4.22 -10.51
C THR A 60 4.43 3.37 -9.32
N ALA A 61 5.28 3.16 -8.31
CA ALA A 61 4.94 2.41 -7.10
C ALA A 61 3.74 3.04 -6.37
N CYS A 62 3.79 4.35 -6.15
CA CYS A 62 2.72 5.09 -5.48
C CYS A 62 1.41 5.05 -6.26
N ARG A 63 1.47 5.31 -7.57
CA ARG A 63 0.27 5.31 -8.43
C ARG A 63 -0.36 3.93 -8.55
N GLN A 64 0.41 2.87 -8.68
CA GLN A 64 -0.13 1.52 -8.79
C GLN A 64 -0.81 1.06 -7.49
N VAL A 65 -0.23 1.37 -6.32
CA VAL A 65 -0.87 1.08 -5.04
C VAL A 65 -2.18 1.88 -4.89
N PHE A 66 -2.18 3.16 -5.27
CA PHE A 66 -3.37 3.99 -5.29
C PHE A 66 -4.44 3.44 -6.25
N HIS A 67 -4.04 3.00 -7.44
CA HIS A 67 -4.95 2.42 -8.42
C HIS A 67 -5.61 1.13 -7.91
N ILE A 68 -4.82 0.21 -7.32
CA ILE A 68 -5.40 -1.02 -6.71
C ILE A 68 -6.39 -0.67 -5.61
N GLN A 69 -6.08 0.33 -4.77
CA GLN A 69 -6.97 0.77 -3.69
C GLN A 69 -8.37 1.16 -4.21
N ASN A 70 -8.44 1.72 -5.41
CA ASN A 70 -9.67 2.20 -6.03
C ASN A 70 -10.19 1.27 -7.14
N SER A 71 -9.69 0.05 -7.24
CA SER A 71 -10.11 -0.97 -8.21
C SER A 71 -10.93 -2.08 -7.54
N ASP A 72 -11.42 -3.02 -8.35
CA ASP A 72 -12.13 -4.23 -7.87
C ASP A 72 -11.23 -5.17 -7.03
N LEU A 73 -9.91 -4.98 -7.06
CA LEU A 73 -8.96 -5.71 -6.22
C LEU A 73 -8.79 -5.09 -4.82
N GLY A 74 -9.26 -3.86 -4.65
CA GLY A 74 -9.25 -3.14 -3.38
C GLY A 74 -10.59 -3.22 -2.63
N PRO A 75 -10.70 -2.49 -1.55
CA PRO A 75 -9.64 -1.73 -0.89
C PRO A 75 -8.61 -2.62 -0.19
N LEU A 76 -7.35 -2.22 -0.27
CA LEU A 76 -6.28 -2.85 0.51
C LEU A 76 -6.51 -2.61 2.00
N ILE A 77 -6.10 -3.57 2.83
CA ILE A 77 -6.29 -3.44 4.26
C ILE A 77 -5.33 -2.40 4.86
N ARG A 78 -5.86 -1.52 5.68
CA ARG A 78 -5.08 -0.41 6.26
C ARG A 78 -4.20 -0.87 7.40
N TYR A 79 -3.02 -0.30 7.47
CA TYR A 79 -2.06 -0.56 8.55
C TYR A 79 -2.60 -0.22 9.95
N ASN A 80 -3.43 0.81 10.08
CA ASN A 80 -4.00 1.22 11.36
C ASN A 80 -4.92 0.16 12.01
N THR A 81 -5.44 -0.79 11.22
CA THR A 81 -6.29 -1.88 11.72
C THR A 81 -5.49 -3.06 12.29
N ILE A 82 -4.16 -3.06 12.15
CA ILE A 82 -3.28 -4.16 12.60
C ILE A 82 -3.38 -4.43 14.11
N THR A 83 -3.77 -3.43 14.90
CA THR A 83 -3.97 -3.56 16.35
C THR A 83 -5.11 -4.52 16.71
N ALA A 84 -6.02 -4.81 15.77
CA ALA A 84 -7.10 -5.78 15.95
C ALA A 84 -6.60 -7.24 15.88
N LEU A 85 -5.37 -7.47 15.40
CA LEU A 85 -4.77 -8.81 15.33
C LEU A 85 -4.19 -9.26 16.67
N PRO A 86 -4.29 -10.56 17.02
CA PRO A 86 -3.58 -11.13 18.14
C PRO A 86 -2.07 -10.88 18.06
N PRO A 87 -1.37 -10.74 19.22
CA PRO A 87 0.04 -10.35 19.24
C PRO A 87 0.97 -11.20 18.37
N PRO A 88 0.86 -12.55 18.32
CA PRO A 88 1.73 -13.37 17.46
C PRO A 88 1.53 -13.09 15.97
N ILE A 89 0.27 -12.97 15.54
CA ILE A 89 -0.10 -12.71 14.14
C ILE A 89 0.32 -11.27 13.78
N ARG A 90 0.02 -10.31 14.65
CA ARG A 90 0.41 -8.92 14.48
C ARG A 90 1.92 -8.78 14.23
N ARG A 91 2.75 -9.46 15.02
CA ARG A 91 4.21 -9.43 14.84
C ARG A 91 4.63 -9.93 13.47
N ARG A 92 4.05 -11.05 12.99
CA ARG A 92 4.33 -11.61 11.67
C ARG A 92 3.95 -10.64 10.54
N VAL A 93 2.76 -10.06 10.62
CA VAL A 93 2.28 -9.08 9.65
C VAL A 93 3.15 -7.83 9.66
N LEU A 94 3.54 -7.32 10.83
CA LEU A 94 4.44 -6.17 10.96
C LEU A 94 5.80 -6.41 10.30
N VAL A 95 6.41 -7.56 10.53
CA VAL A 95 7.70 -7.91 9.90
C VAL A 95 7.57 -7.94 8.39
N ARG A 96 6.50 -8.52 7.87
CA ARG A 96 6.25 -8.58 6.43
C ARG A 96 5.95 -7.21 5.85
N THR A 97 5.11 -6.40 6.51
CA THR A 97 4.84 -5.02 6.10
C THR A 97 6.14 -4.22 5.99
N GLN A 98 7.01 -4.31 7.00
CA GLN A 98 8.30 -3.62 6.96
C GLN A 98 9.18 -4.09 5.79
N ALA A 99 9.18 -5.38 5.50
CA ALA A 99 9.93 -5.92 4.35
C ALA A 99 9.41 -5.38 3.01
N THR A 100 8.09 -5.34 2.82
CA THR A 100 7.44 -4.76 1.64
C THR A 100 7.76 -3.26 1.51
N SER A 101 7.59 -2.51 2.59
CA SER A 101 7.85 -1.08 2.67
C SER A 101 9.31 -0.70 2.37
N ASN A 102 10.27 -1.56 2.70
CA ASN A 102 11.69 -1.32 2.43
C ASN A 102 12.00 -1.13 0.93
N ASN A 103 11.12 -1.60 0.02
CA ASN A 103 11.28 -1.35 -1.41
C ASN A 103 11.23 0.16 -1.73
N LEU A 104 10.32 0.91 -1.11
CA LEU A 104 10.27 2.38 -1.29
C LEU A 104 11.57 3.04 -0.82
N GLY A 105 12.07 2.65 0.34
CA GLY A 105 13.35 3.13 0.84
C GLY A 105 14.53 2.76 -0.08
N GLN A 106 14.46 1.61 -0.76
CA GLN A 106 15.46 1.21 -1.75
C GLN A 106 15.44 2.12 -2.98
N PHE A 107 14.26 2.43 -3.53
CA PHE A 107 14.12 3.35 -4.67
C PHE A 107 14.63 4.76 -4.32
N ILE A 108 14.36 5.23 -3.10
CA ILE A 108 14.90 6.52 -2.61
C ILE A 108 16.43 6.48 -2.58
N ARG A 109 17.04 5.46 -2.01
CA ARG A 109 18.51 5.31 -1.95
C ARG A 109 19.14 5.18 -3.34
N GLU A 110 18.49 4.47 -4.26
CA GLU A 110 18.91 4.37 -5.65
C GLU A 110 18.99 5.77 -6.29
N GLY A 111 17.95 6.57 -6.18
CA GLY A 111 17.91 7.93 -6.72
C GLY A 111 18.90 8.89 -6.05
N GLN A 112 19.22 8.68 -4.77
CA GLN A 112 20.30 9.43 -4.10
C GLN A 112 21.65 9.03 -4.66
N GLY A 113 21.88 7.74 -4.91
CA GLY A 113 23.13 7.22 -5.49
C GLY A 113 23.37 7.71 -6.92
N THR A 114 22.33 7.86 -7.72
CA THR A 114 22.39 8.41 -9.10
C THR A 114 22.38 9.94 -9.13
N GLY A 115 22.12 10.59 -7.99
CA GLY A 115 22.01 12.05 -7.89
C GLY A 115 20.67 12.61 -8.40
N GLU A 116 19.69 11.76 -8.71
CA GLU A 116 18.34 12.16 -9.11
C GLU A 116 17.53 12.70 -7.92
N PHE A 117 17.82 12.21 -6.71
CA PHE A 117 17.23 12.73 -5.48
C PHE A 117 18.26 13.49 -4.64
N ARG A 118 17.78 14.50 -3.92
CA ARG A 118 18.59 15.16 -2.89
C ARG A 118 18.96 14.20 -1.77
N ASN A 119 20.06 14.46 -1.08
CA ASN A 119 20.47 13.67 0.07
C ASN A 119 19.55 13.99 1.28
N VAL A 120 18.71 13.05 1.62
CA VAL A 120 17.77 13.08 2.77
C VAL A 120 17.88 11.75 3.50
N ASP A 121 17.39 11.70 4.74
CA ASP A 121 17.25 10.41 5.44
C ASP A 121 16.20 9.56 4.73
N ALA A 122 16.63 8.47 4.10
CA ALA A 122 15.77 7.60 3.30
C ALA A 122 14.69 6.91 4.15
N ALA A 123 14.97 6.65 5.44
CA ALA A 123 13.97 6.04 6.34
C ALA A 123 12.87 7.03 6.72
N ILE A 124 13.23 8.29 6.96
CA ILE A 124 12.25 9.36 7.19
C ILE A 124 11.38 9.56 5.96
N MET A 125 11.99 9.66 4.78
CA MET A 125 11.25 9.84 3.53
C MET A 125 10.35 8.65 3.21
N GLN A 126 10.82 7.42 3.42
CA GLN A 126 10.01 6.22 3.29
C GLN A 126 8.77 6.30 4.20
N ASN A 127 8.96 6.65 5.47
CA ASN A 127 7.86 6.74 6.44
C ASN A 127 6.84 7.83 6.05
N MET A 128 7.32 8.99 5.60
CA MET A 128 6.45 10.07 5.10
C MET A 128 5.65 9.63 3.88
N LEU A 129 6.28 8.94 2.94
CA LEU A 129 5.64 8.46 1.71
C LEU A 129 4.59 7.37 2.02
N GLU A 130 4.89 6.45 2.93
CA GLU A 130 3.92 5.46 3.41
C GLU A 130 2.71 6.14 4.06
N GLY A 131 2.94 7.18 4.85
CA GLY A 131 1.86 8.00 5.41
C GLY A 131 0.99 8.65 4.34
N ALA A 132 1.61 9.18 3.28
CA ALA A 132 0.90 9.75 2.15
C ALA A 132 0.09 8.71 1.37
N VAL A 133 0.68 7.55 1.07
CA VAL A 133 -0.02 6.45 0.41
C VAL A 133 -1.22 5.99 1.25
N ASN A 134 -1.04 5.81 2.56
CA ASN A 134 -2.15 5.44 3.45
C ASN A 134 -3.25 6.51 3.50
N ALA A 135 -2.88 7.81 3.52
CA ALA A 135 -3.86 8.89 3.48
C ALA A 135 -4.60 8.97 2.14
N ALA A 136 -3.91 8.68 1.03
CA ALA A 136 -4.53 8.61 -0.29
C ALA A 136 -5.59 7.51 -0.42
N MET A 137 -5.48 6.44 0.38
CA MET A 137 -6.47 5.36 0.44
C MET A 137 -7.86 5.84 0.92
N ASP A 138 -7.93 6.97 1.60
CA ASP A 138 -9.17 7.58 2.13
C ASP A 138 -9.68 8.73 1.26
N ILE A 139 -9.05 8.99 0.12
CA ILE A 139 -9.36 10.19 -0.67
C ILE A 139 -10.82 10.24 -1.12
N SER A 140 -11.44 9.10 -1.41
CA SER A 140 -12.84 8.98 -1.80
C SER A 140 -13.82 9.36 -0.68
N ASP A 141 -13.38 9.32 0.59
CA ASP A 141 -14.22 9.66 1.74
C ASP A 141 -14.40 11.19 1.90
N TRP A 142 -13.50 11.98 1.34
CA TRP A 142 -13.49 13.43 1.48
C TRP A 142 -13.35 14.21 0.17
N ARG A 143 -13.13 13.52 -0.95
CA ARG A 143 -13.10 14.08 -2.29
C ARG A 143 -13.76 13.12 -3.28
N ARG A 144 -14.61 13.64 -4.16
CA ARG A 144 -15.07 12.86 -5.31
C ARG A 144 -13.89 12.58 -6.25
N VAL A 145 -13.70 11.31 -6.58
CA VAL A 145 -12.66 10.83 -7.50
C VAL A 145 -13.36 10.47 -8.81
N ASP A 146 -13.32 11.39 -9.77
CA ASP A 146 -13.92 11.18 -11.11
C ASP A 146 -12.92 10.50 -12.07
N ASP A 147 -11.62 10.75 -11.87
CA ASP A 147 -10.51 10.16 -12.62
C ASP A 147 -9.42 9.74 -11.63
N ILE A 148 -9.23 8.43 -11.48
CA ILE A 148 -8.27 7.84 -10.55
C ILE A 148 -6.85 8.19 -10.94
N ASP A 149 -6.51 8.11 -12.22
CA ASP A 149 -5.15 8.34 -12.71
C ASP A 149 -4.76 9.81 -12.53
N GLN A 150 -5.64 10.74 -12.91
CA GLN A 150 -5.40 12.16 -12.71
C GLN A 150 -5.30 12.51 -11.22
N THR A 151 -6.16 11.93 -10.38
CA THR A 151 -6.12 12.16 -8.93
C THR A 151 -4.82 11.65 -8.32
N ALA A 152 -4.32 10.49 -8.76
CA ALA A 152 -3.03 9.95 -8.33
C ALA A 152 -1.88 10.87 -8.72
N VAL A 153 -1.90 11.41 -9.96
CA VAL A 153 -0.91 12.41 -10.41
C VAL A 153 -0.89 13.60 -9.46
N GLU A 154 -2.03 14.26 -9.26
CA GLU A 154 -2.13 15.46 -8.42
C GLU A 154 -1.69 15.21 -6.98
N TYR A 155 -2.02 14.02 -6.44
CA TYR A 155 -1.71 13.68 -5.06
C TYR A 155 -0.21 13.44 -4.83
N PHE A 156 0.47 12.75 -5.74
CA PHE A 156 1.85 12.36 -5.57
C PHE A 156 2.86 13.36 -6.14
N ASP A 157 2.46 14.25 -7.03
CA ASP A 157 3.33 15.30 -7.58
C ASP A 157 4.00 16.15 -6.49
N VAL A 158 3.29 16.43 -5.41
CA VAL A 158 3.83 17.17 -4.27
C VAL A 158 5.03 16.45 -3.64
N PHE A 159 4.97 15.12 -3.52
CA PHE A 159 6.09 14.32 -3.02
C PHE A 159 7.22 14.24 -4.03
N TYR A 160 6.89 14.05 -5.29
CA TYR A 160 7.88 13.96 -6.36
C TYR A 160 8.71 15.24 -6.47
N PHE A 161 8.07 16.40 -6.54
CA PHE A 161 8.77 17.69 -6.62
C PHE A 161 9.49 18.05 -5.31
N GLY A 162 9.01 17.61 -4.17
CA GLY A 162 9.70 17.78 -2.90
C GLY A 162 10.97 16.92 -2.75
N LEU A 163 11.05 15.78 -3.45
CA LEU A 163 12.22 14.89 -3.48
C LEU A 163 13.23 15.26 -4.59
N ALA A 164 12.76 15.81 -5.69
CA ALA A 164 13.63 16.20 -6.80
C ALA A 164 14.61 17.30 -6.39
N LYS A 165 15.83 17.24 -6.92
CA LYS A 165 16.73 18.40 -6.83
C LYS A 165 16.12 19.55 -7.63
N PRO A 166 16.13 20.78 -7.09
CA PRO A 166 15.82 21.95 -7.91
C PRO A 166 16.69 21.92 -9.17
N ALA A 167 16.10 22.16 -10.32
CA ALA A 167 16.86 22.40 -11.53
C ALA A 167 17.79 23.62 -11.27
N ASN A 168 19.11 23.43 -11.46
CA ASN A 168 20.09 24.51 -11.37
C ASN A 168 19.87 25.51 -12.51
#